data_a6002407c89982d51b0015a8f2aa54c3
#
_entry.id   a6002407c89982d51b0015a8f2aa54c3
#
_cell.length_a   1.000
_cell.length_b   1.000
_cell.length_c   1.000
_cell.angle_alpha   90.00
_cell.angle_beta   90.00
_cell.angle_gamma   90.00
#
_symmetry.space_group_name_H-M   'P 1'
#
loop_
_entity.id
_entity.type
_entity.pdbx_description
1 polymer ?
#
loop_
_entity_poly.entity_id
_entity_poly.type
_entity_poly.pdbx_seq_one_letter_code
_entity_poly.pdbx_strand_id
1 'polypeptide(L)'
;MTIFIDEKYDVVVIGAGHAGCEAGLASARLGLKTAILTISMDSVADMPCNPNIGGTGKGHLVREIDALGGEMAINIDKTFIQSRMLNTSKGPAVHSLRVQADKKMYHTEMKKVLENEKNLDLIQTEVKEILTENNVVTGVLTTSNEVFPAKAVIICTGTYLKSMILMGENCYESGPNNWKCSTYLSDSLRNLGIPLRRFKTGTPARVHRDSIDFSKMEVQKGDDNIIPFSFMNEGKDIGNHKEDCFLTYTTLETKQIIEKNLHRSPMYAGIVNGVGPRYCPSIEDKIVRFNEKDEHQVFIEPEGLDTLEMYVQGVSSTLPLEVQKEMYKSILGLENVKIMRPAYGIEYDCIDPTILRATLEHKDIKNLFFAGQINGSSGYEEAGSQGIIAGINASMNILGKEPFVLTRSDAYIGVLIDDLITKGTDEPYRMMTSRTEYRLSLRQDNADLRLTEKSYNVGLATKERYEKCLNKKTLIENEIERLKSTILTPKENTNNALEELGSMKLKTAVSLYDLIKRPELDYEMLKDLDETREPLDREIKLQVQTMIKYEGYIEKQSQQIEAFKKLENKKLENIDYNSLSGLRIEAVQKLSKFRPETVGQASRISGVSPADINVLLIHLETQRRKNG
;
A
#
# COMPACT_ATOMS: atom_id res chain seq x y z
N MET A 1 -27.71 30.83 1.10
CA MET A 1 -28.83 29.96 1.52
C MET A 1 -28.28 28.54 1.51
N THR A 2 -28.36 27.82 2.61
CA THR A 2 -27.92 26.42 2.70
C THR A 2 -29.05 25.53 2.18
N ILE A 3 -28.70 24.61 1.27
CA ILE A 3 -29.65 23.68 0.65
C ILE A 3 -29.38 22.30 1.22
N PHE A 4 -30.37 21.69 1.87
CA PHE A 4 -30.27 20.27 2.25
C PHE A 4 -30.70 19.43 1.06
N ILE A 5 -29.87 18.43 0.68
CA ILE A 5 -30.32 17.44 -0.26
C ILE A 5 -31.31 16.50 0.41
N ASP A 6 -32.32 16.06 -0.34
CA ASP A 6 -33.35 15.15 0.19
C ASP A 6 -32.79 13.76 0.52
N GLU A 7 -31.69 13.41 -0.12
CA GLU A 7 -31.03 12.12 0.00
C GLU A 7 -30.15 12.03 1.25
N LYS A 8 -30.32 10.97 2.04
CA LYS A 8 -29.49 10.70 3.23
C LYS A 8 -28.56 9.54 2.95
N TYR A 9 -27.28 9.75 3.25
CA TYR A 9 -26.26 8.72 3.12
C TYR A 9 -25.90 8.10 4.48
N ASP A 10 -25.53 6.84 4.45
CA ASP A 10 -24.88 6.22 5.60
C ASP A 10 -23.42 6.66 5.69
N VAL A 11 -22.71 6.63 4.56
CA VAL A 11 -21.29 7.00 4.47
C VAL A 11 -21.09 8.03 3.37
N VAL A 12 -20.34 9.10 3.68
CA VAL A 12 -19.80 10.03 2.68
C VAL A 12 -18.29 9.91 2.65
N VAL A 13 -17.74 9.68 1.46
CA VAL A 13 -16.29 9.60 1.19
C VAL A 13 -15.87 10.87 0.45
N ILE A 14 -14.86 11.57 0.95
CA ILE A 14 -14.34 12.80 0.35
C ILE A 14 -13.07 12.49 -0.43
N GLY A 15 -13.15 12.52 -1.76
CA GLY A 15 -12.08 12.21 -2.70
C GLY A 15 -12.22 10.82 -3.29
N ALA A 16 -12.01 10.72 -4.62
CA ALA A 16 -12.10 9.50 -5.41
C ALA A 16 -10.72 9.00 -5.88
N GLY A 17 -9.64 9.24 -5.11
CA GLY A 17 -8.35 8.58 -5.30
C GLY A 17 -8.40 7.12 -4.86
N HIS A 18 -7.27 6.40 -4.89
CA HIS A 18 -7.23 4.97 -4.55
C HIS A 18 -7.83 4.65 -3.17
N ALA A 19 -7.61 5.51 -2.16
CA ALA A 19 -8.23 5.33 -0.85
C ALA A 19 -9.76 5.50 -0.90
N GLY A 20 -10.24 6.52 -1.59
CA GLY A 20 -11.67 6.79 -1.68
C GLY A 20 -12.44 5.74 -2.48
N CYS A 21 -11.84 5.22 -3.57
CA CYS A 21 -12.42 4.12 -4.34
C CYS A 21 -12.61 2.87 -3.45
N GLU A 22 -11.55 2.44 -2.76
CA GLU A 22 -11.63 1.25 -1.90
C GLU A 22 -12.54 1.45 -0.69
N ALA A 23 -12.56 2.66 -0.08
CA ALA A 23 -13.45 2.98 1.04
C ALA A 23 -14.92 2.98 0.62
N GLY A 24 -15.23 3.62 -0.51
CA GLY A 24 -16.60 3.69 -1.03
C GLY A 24 -17.12 2.33 -1.44
N LEU A 25 -16.33 1.55 -2.19
CA LEU A 25 -16.68 0.18 -2.58
C LEU A 25 -16.89 -0.73 -1.37
N ALA A 26 -16.02 -0.65 -0.36
CA ALA A 26 -16.17 -1.46 0.84
C ALA A 26 -17.49 -1.12 1.58
N SER A 27 -17.79 0.16 1.74
CA SER A 27 -19.03 0.59 2.41
C SER A 27 -20.29 0.20 1.63
N ALA A 28 -20.30 0.41 0.32
CA ALA A 28 -21.43 0.07 -0.55
C ALA A 28 -21.69 -1.45 -0.63
N ARG A 29 -20.62 -2.24 -0.75
CA ARG A 29 -20.67 -3.72 -0.77
C ARG A 29 -21.11 -4.32 0.56
N LEU A 30 -20.90 -3.62 1.66
CA LEU A 30 -21.46 -3.97 2.97
C LEU A 30 -22.93 -3.53 3.14
N GLY A 31 -23.56 -3.02 2.08
CA GLY A 31 -24.99 -2.70 2.02
C GLY A 31 -25.35 -1.31 2.49
N LEU A 32 -24.39 -0.41 2.68
CA LEU A 32 -24.62 0.95 3.13
C LEU A 32 -24.76 1.93 1.95
N LYS A 33 -25.73 2.85 2.04
CA LYS A 33 -25.88 3.92 1.06
C LYS A 33 -24.71 4.89 1.16
N THR A 34 -23.87 4.92 0.14
CA THR A 34 -22.59 5.60 0.13
C THR A 34 -22.52 6.65 -0.97
N ALA A 35 -21.99 7.85 -0.66
CA ALA A 35 -21.61 8.83 -1.68
C ALA A 35 -20.09 9.02 -1.69
N ILE A 36 -19.48 9.01 -2.88
CA ILE A 36 -18.12 9.51 -3.10
C ILE A 36 -18.21 10.89 -3.71
N LEU A 37 -17.71 11.90 -2.99
CA LEU A 37 -17.68 13.29 -3.43
C LEU A 37 -16.26 13.62 -3.94
N THR A 38 -16.13 13.96 -5.21
CA THR A 38 -14.84 14.28 -5.85
C THR A 38 -14.87 15.64 -6.52
N ILE A 39 -13.75 16.34 -6.53
CA ILE A 39 -13.62 17.63 -7.24
C ILE A 39 -13.58 17.48 -8.76
N SER A 40 -13.25 16.29 -9.27
CA SER A 40 -13.26 15.98 -10.69
C SER A 40 -13.55 14.50 -10.94
N MET A 41 -14.50 14.21 -11.80
CA MET A 41 -14.82 12.85 -12.27
C MET A 41 -13.70 12.26 -13.13
N ASP A 42 -12.85 13.10 -13.73
CA ASP A 42 -11.73 12.69 -14.58
C ASP A 42 -10.46 12.39 -13.76
N SER A 43 -10.49 12.58 -12.44
CA SER A 43 -9.40 12.24 -11.52
C SER A 43 -9.66 11.01 -10.65
N VAL A 44 -10.71 10.22 -10.94
CA VAL A 44 -11.02 8.96 -10.25
C VAL A 44 -9.85 7.99 -10.41
N ALA A 45 -9.31 7.50 -9.29
CA ALA A 45 -8.15 6.61 -9.26
C ALA A 45 -6.97 7.07 -10.16
N ASP A 46 -6.81 8.40 -10.35
CA ASP A 46 -5.71 8.95 -11.15
C ASP A 46 -4.36 8.55 -10.57
N MET A 47 -3.40 8.34 -11.46
CA MET A 47 -2.02 7.97 -11.15
C MET A 47 -1.08 9.15 -11.50
N PRO A 48 -1.10 10.27 -10.75
CA PRO A 48 -0.39 11.49 -11.13
C PRO A 48 1.14 11.35 -11.03
N CYS A 49 1.63 10.35 -10.32
CA CYS A 49 3.06 10.04 -10.21
C CYS A 49 3.41 8.93 -11.21
N ASN A 50 3.84 7.76 -10.74
CA ASN A 50 4.28 6.67 -11.61
C ASN A 50 3.09 5.84 -12.17
N PRO A 51 3.26 5.21 -13.35
CA PRO A 51 2.24 4.35 -13.95
C PRO A 51 2.33 2.90 -13.44
N ASN A 52 2.63 2.68 -12.16
CA ASN A 52 2.86 1.35 -11.62
C ASN A 52 2.00 1.04 -10.40
N ILE A 53 1.53 -0.20 -10.31
CA ILE A 53 0.94 -0.79 -9.11
C ILE A 53 1.86 -1.91 -8.61
N GLY A 54 2.13 -1.93 -7.30
CA GLY A 54 2.97 -2.93 -6.66
C GLY A 54 4.44 -2.52 -6.53
N GLY A 55 5.32 -3.52 -6.47
CA GLY A 55 6.74 -3.36 -6.13
C GLY A 55 7.05 -3.80 -4.71
N THR A 56 8.30 -3.64 -4.28
CA THR A 56 8.81 -4.17 -3.00
C THR A 56 7.98 -3.67 -1.80
N GLY A 57 7.36 -4.59 -1.07
CA GLY A 57 6.45 -4.32 0.05
C GLY A 57 5.05 -3.87 -0.38
N LYS A 58 4.89 -3.28 -1.57
CA LYS A 58 3.63 -2.75 -2.09
C LYS A 58 2.79 -3.83 -2.77
N GLY A 59 3.42 -4.76 -3.49
CA GLY A 59 2.73 -5.94 -4.03
C GLY A 59 2.01 -6.75 -2.94
N HIS A 60 2.56 -6.77 -1.72
CA HIS A 60 1.91 -7.37 -0.56
C HIS A 60 0.61 -6.66 -0.21
N LEU A 61 0.62 -5.31 -0.18
CA LEU A 61 -0.58 -4.52 0.10
C LEU A 61 -1.67 -4.75 -0.94
N VAL A 62 -1.33 -4.78 -2.24
CA VAL A 62 -2.30 -5.02 -3.32
C VAL A 62 -2.97 -6.40 -3.17
N ARG A 63 -2.17 -7.43 -2.90
CA ARG A 63 -2.68 -8.79 -2.65
C ARG A 63 -3.56 -8.87 -1.40
N GLU A 64 -3.23 -8.10 -0.36
CA GLU A 64 -4.05 -8.04 0.86
C GLU A 64 -5.34 -7.25 0.65
N ILE A 65 -5.33 -6.16 -0.13
CA ILE A 65 -6.55 -5.46 -0.57
C ILE A 65 -7.45 -6.43 -1.35
N ASP A 66 -6.90 -7.20 -2.30
CA ASP A 66 -7.64 -8.19 -3.06
C ASP A 66 -8.23 -9.29 -2.16
N ALA A 67 -7.44 -9.84 -1.25
CA ALA A 67 -7.90 -10.87 -0.31
C ALA A 67 -9.08 -10.40 0.55
N LEU A 68 -9.13 -9.11 0.87
CA LEU A 68 -10.24 -8.47 1.56
C LEU A 68 -11.45 -8.17 0.67
N GLY A 69 -11.36 -8.33 -0.66
CA GLY A 69 -12.44 -8.06 -1.59
C GLY A 69 -12.40 -6.65 -2.22
N GLY A 70 -11.24 -5.97 -2.17
CA GLY A 70 -11.02 -4.71 -2.86
C GLY A 70 -10.85 -4.85 -4.37
N GLU A 71 -10.77 -3.73 -5.06
CA GLU A 71 -10.84 -3.64 -6.53
C GLU A 71 -9.48 -3.41 -7.22
N MET A 72 -8.50 -2.84 -6.51
CA MET A 72 -7.22 -2.42 -7.09
C MET A 72 -6.53 -3.54 -7.90
N ALA A 73 -6.51 -4.77 -7.39
CA ALA A 73 -5.88 -5.91 -8.05
C ALA A 73 -6.64 -6.38 -9.29
N ILE A 74 -7.97 -6.39 -9.22
CA ILE A 74 -8.83 -6.75 -10.35
C ILE A 74 -8.68 -5.72 -11.47
N ASN A 75 -8.64 -4.45 -11.09
CA ASN A 75 -8.53 -3.33 -12.03
C ASN A 75 -7.18 -3.33 -12.76
N ILE A 76 -6.06 -3.55 -12.03
CA ILE A 76 -4.75 -3.60 -12.68
C ILE A 76 -4.58 -4.83 -13.58
N ASP A 77 -5.15 -5.98 -13.22
CA ASP A 77 -5.12 -7.18 -14.09
C ASP A 77 -5.80 -6.95 -15.45
N LYS A 78 -6.82 -6.08 -15.50
CA LYS A 78 -7.50 -5.70 -16.76
C LYS A 78 -6.72 -4.69 -17.58
N THR A 79 -5.91 -3.86 -16.94
CA THR A 79 -5.37 -2.62 -17.52
C THR A 79 -3.85 -2.58 -17.57
N PHE A 80 -3.19 -3.71 -17.33
CA PHE A 80 -1.74 -3.79 -17.33
C PHE A 80 -1.13 -3.67 -18.73
N ILE A 81 0.08 -3.12 -18.78
CA ILE A 81 0.96 -3.08 -19.95
C ILE A 81 2.05 -4.14 -19.81
N GLN A 82 2.69 -4.21 -18.66
CA GLN A 82 3.77 -5.14 -18.37
C GLN A 82 3.71 -5.60 -16.91
N SER A 83 4.05 -6.86 -16.64
CA SER A 83 4.12 -7.44 -15.30
C SER A 83 5.49 -8.05 -15.06
N ARG A 84 6.04 -7.85 -13.84
CA ARG A 84 7.33 -8.39 -13.43
C ARG A 84 7.36 -8.73 -11.95
N MET A 85 7.86 -9.94 -11.63
CA MET A 85 8.15 -10.32 -10.25
C MET A 85 9.53 -9.80 -9.83
N LEU A 86 9.57 -8.98 -8.80
CA LEU A 86 10.81 -8.45 -8.23
C LEU A 86 11.36 -9.36 -7.13
N ASN A 87 12.69 -9.28 -6.92
CA ASN A 87 13.43 -10.01 -5.89
C ASN A 87 13.39 -11.53 -6.04
N THR A 88 13.24 -12.06 -7.24
CA THR A 88 13.18 -13.51 -7.53
C THR A 88 14.47 -14.26 -7.14
N SER A 89 15.62 -13.57 -7.12
CA SER A 89 16.90 -14.12 -6.63
C SER A 89 16.97 -14.25 -5.10
N LYS A 90 15.96 -13.76 -4.37
CA LYS A 90 15.84 -13.84 -2.91
C LYS A 90 14.76 -14.84 -2.53
N GLY A 91 14.63 -15.14 -1.24
CA GLY A 91 13.56 -16.03 -0.76
C GLY A 91 12.15 -15.46 -0.91
N PRO A 92 11.10 -16.32 -0.85
CA PRO A 92 9.71 -15.95 -1.13
C PRO A 92 9.14 -14.84 -0.22
N ALA A 93 9.74 -14.63 0.93
CA ALA A 93 9.35 -13.60 1.89
C ALA A 93 9.42 -12.16 1.35
N VAL A 94 10.13 -11.93 0.24
CA VAL A 94 10.33 -10.59 -0.34
C VAL A 94 10.00 -10.54 -1.84
N HIS A 95 9.52 -11.63 -2.43
CA HIS A 95 8.99 -11.62 -3.79
C HIS A 95 7.87 -10.57 -3.85
N SER A 96 7.91 -9.72 -4.86
CA SER A 96 6.98 -8.60 -4.96
C SER A 96 6.60 -8.34 -6.41
N LEU A 97 5.34 -8.51 -6.74
CA LEU A 97 4.83 -8.24 -8.08
C LEU A 97 4.79 -6.71 -8.31
N ARG A 98 5.24 -6.28 -9.48
CA ARG A 98 5.13 -4.92 -9.98
C ARG A 98 4.53 -4.95 -11.37
N VAL A 99 3.50 -4.15 -11.57
CA VAL A 99 2.73 -4.11 -12.82
C VAL A 99 2.67 -2.69 -13.34
N GLN A 100 3.07 -2.52 -14.59
CA GLN A 100 2.93 -1.28 -15.36
C GLN A 100 1.49 -1.15 -15.82
N ALA A 101 0.84 -0.03 -15.51
CA ALA A 101 -0.54 0.26 -15.87
C ALA A 101 -0.64 1.14 -17.12
N ASP A 102 -1.66 0.91 -17.93
CA ASP A 102 -2.23 1.96 -18.77
C ASP A 102 -3.08 2.86 -17.87
N LYS A 103 -2.58 4.06 -17.58
CA LYS A 103 -3.22 4.98 -16.61
C LYS A 103 -4.65 5.35 -16.99
N LYS A 104 -4.87 5.61 -18.29
CA LYS A 104 -6.20 6.02 -18.78
C LYS A 104 -7.20 4.88 -18.73
N MET A 105 -6.78 3.67 -19.09
CA MET A 105 -7.61 2.48 -18.95
C MET A 105 -7.89 2.18 -17.47
N TYR A 106 -6.88 2.29 -16.59
CA TYR A 106 -7.02 2.06 -15.15
C TYR A 106 -8.05 3.01 -14.52
N HIS A 107 -7.96 4.31 -14.84
CA HIS A 107 -8.96 5.31 -14.45
C HIS A 107 -10.37 4.94 -14.97
N THR A 108 -10.47 4.66 -16.28
CA THR A 108 -11.75 4.39 -16.93
C THR A 108 -12.45 3.16 -16.35
N GLU A 109 -11.70 2.06 -16.14
CA GLU A 109 -12.25 0.83 -15.55
C GLU A 109 -12.64 1.04 -14.09
N MET A 110 -11.84 1.73 -13.27
CA MET A 110 -12.21 2.02 -11.88
C MET A 110 -13.45 2.91 -11.79
N LYS A 111 -13.53 3.95 -12.61
CA LYS A 111 -14.71 4.83 -12.69
C LYS A 111 -15.97 4.03 -13.05
N LYS A 112 -15.86 3.15 -14.05
CA LYS A 112 -16.95 2.26 -14.46
C LYS A 112 -17.40 1.31 -13.33
N VAL A 113 -16.46 0.78 -12.54
CA VAL A 113 -16.78 -0.02 -11.36
C VAL A 113 -17.58 0.79 -10.36
N LEU A 114 -17.15 2.01 -10.02
CA LEU A 114 -17.85 2.88 -9.09
C LEU A 114 -19.27 3.25 -9.57
N GLU A 115 -19.41 3.61 -10.85
CA GLU A 115 -20.68 4.00 -11.46
C GLU A 115 -21.71 2.86 -11.52
N ASN A 116 -21.26 1.59 -11.55
CA ASN A 116 -22.11 0.41 -11.60
C ASN A 116 -22.30 -0.27 -10.23
N GLU A 117 -21.58 0.20 -9.18
CA GLU A 117 -21.72 -0.38 -7.86
C GLU A 117 -23.06 0.00 -7.22
N LYS A 118 -23.77 -1.02 -6.70
CA LYS A 118 -25.00 -0.80 -5.96
C LYS A 118 -24.76 -0.01 -4.69
N ASN A 119 -25.71 0.80 -4.29
CA ASN A 119 -25.64 1.64 -3.08
C ASN A 119 -24.52 2.69 -3.10
N LEU A 120 -23.92 2.99 -4.25
CA LEU A 120 -22.85 3.96 -4.38
C LEU A 120 -23.22 5.05 -5.40
N ASP A 121 -23.17 6.29 -4.97
CA ASP A 121 -23.32 7.46 -5.82
C ASP A 121 -21.96 8.17 -5.95
N LEU A 122 -21.49 8.36 -7.18
CA LEU A 122 -20.28 9.11 -7.48
C LEU A 122 -20.66 10.52 -7.95
N ILE A 123 -20.30 11.55 -7.16
CA ILE A 123 -20.79 12.91 -7.34
C ILE A 123 -19.61 13.90 -7.46
N GLN A 124 -19.64 14.75 -8.50
CA GLN A 124 -18.66 15.82 -8.63
C GLN A 124 -19.09 17.05 -7.84
N THR A 125 -18.43 17.25 -6.70
CA THR A 125 -18.57 18.45 -5.87
C THR A 125 -17.35 18.63 -4.96
N GLU A 126 -17.11 19.84 -4.48
CA GLU A 126 -16.04 20.12 -3.52
C GLU A 126 -16.62 20.30 -2.12
N VAL A 127 -16.15 19.49 -1.18
CA VAL A 127 -16.49 19.62 0.25
C VAL A 127 -15.66 20.73 0.88
N LYS A 128 -16.32 21.68 1.56
CA LYS A 128 -15.65 22.77 2.27
C LYS A 128 -15.64 22.60 3.78
N GLU A 129 -16.61 21.86 4.35
CA GLU A 129 -16.78 21.77 5.81
C GLU A 129 -17.31 20.41 6.23
N ILE A 130 -16.78 19.88 7.34
CA ILE A 130 -17.30 18.72 8.05
C ILE A 130 -18.27 19.20 9.11
N LEU A 131 -19.49 18.70 9.08
CA LEU A 131 -20.53 19.04 10.04
C LEU A 131 -20.51 18.04 11.20
N THR A 132 -20.48 18.57 12.42
CA THR A 132 -20.49 17.76 13.65
C THR A 132 -21.47 18.33 14.68
N GLU A 133 -22.07 17.44 15.46
CA GLU A 133 -22.86 17.78 16.62
C GLU A 133 -22.40 16.94 17.81
N ASN A 134 -22.04 17.57 18.94
CA ASN A 134 -21.53 16.88 20.14
C ASN A 134 -20.36 15.91 19.85
N ASN A 135 -19.42 16.32 19.01
CA ASN A 135 -18.30 15.49 18.54
C ASN A 135 -18.71 14.21 17.79
N VAL A 136 -19.85 14.22 17.13
CA VAL A 136 -20.29 13.17 16.22
C VAL A 136 -20.53 13.79 14.85
N VAL A 137 -20.05 13.14 13.80
CA VAL A 137 -20.30 13.59 12.42
C VAL A 137 -21.79 13.53 12.09
N THR A 138 -22.30 14.57 11.42
CA THR A 138 -23.69 14.63 10.95
C THR A 138 -23.78 14.80 9.42
N GLY A 139 -22.68 15.10 8.75
CA GLY A 139 -22.64 15.27 7.31
C GLY A 139 -21.50 16.17 6.83
N VAL A 140 -21.63 16.65 5.61
CA VAL A 140 -20.67 17.59 5.00
C VAL A 140 -21.39 18.73 4.29
N LEU A 141 -20.73 19.88 4.20
CA LEU A 141 -21.18 21.05 3.45
C LEU A 141 -20.25 21.28 2.25
N THR A 142 -20.82 21.48 1.07
CA THR A 142 -20.09 21.72 -0.17
C THR A 142 -19.88 23.21 -0.46
N THR A 143 -19.03 23.52 -1.43
CA THR A 143 -18.82 24.89 -1.91
C THR A 143 -20.05 25.47 -2.64
N SER A 144 -20.95 24.63 -3.16
CA SER A 144 -22.27 25.02 -3.70
C SER A 144 -23.31 25.28 -2.61
N ASN A 145 -22.94 25.18 -1.32
CA ASN A 145 -23.81 25.29 -0.15
C ASN A 145 -24.87 24.16 -0.02
N GLU A 146 -24.61 23.01 -0.60
CA GLU A 146 -25.39 21.80 -0.41
C GLU A 146 -24.89 21.04 0.83
N VAL A 147 -25.81 20.56 1.65
CA VAL A 147 -25.52 19.69 2.79
C VAL A 147 -25.84 18.25 2.41
N PHE A 148 -24.85 17.38 2.55
CA PHE A 148 -24.98 15.94 2.44
C PHE A 148 -25.02 15.33 3.85
N PRO A 149 -26.21 14.99 4.38
CA PRO A 149 -26.34 14.34 5.67
C PRO A 149 -25.70 12.95 5.61
N ALA A 150 -24.90 12.60 6.62
CA ALA A 150 -24.20 11.31 6.69
C ALA A 150 -24.02 10.84 8.13
N LYS A 151 -24.06 9.52 8.34
CA LYS A 151 -23.77 8.91 9.65
C LYS A 151 -22.28 8.79 9.90
N ALA A 152 -21.47 8.64 8.83
CA ALA A 152 -20.01 8.63 8.89
C ALA A 152 -19.40 9.36 7.69
N VAL A 153 -18.21 9.94 7.89
CA VAL A 153 -17.42 10.61 6.85
C VAL A 153 -16.02 10.04 6.82
N ILE A 154 -15.53 9.71 5.61
CA ILE A 154 -14.17 9.22 5.35
C ILE A 154 -13.43 10.24 4.49
N ILE A 155 -12.33 10.80 5.00
CA ILE A 155 -11.53 11.82 4.30
C ILE A 155 -10.38 11.16 3.56
N CYS A 156 -10.38 11.27 2.23
CA CYS A 156 -9.44 10.63 1.29
C CYS A 156 -8.85 11.65 0.30
N THR A 157 -8.43 12.82 0.76
CA THR A 157 -8.06 13.97 -0.08
C THR A 157 -6.74 13.82 -0.83
N GLY A 158 -5.96 12.78 -0.57
CA GLY A 158 -4.70 12.55 -1.27
C GLY A 158 -3.72 13.74 -1.14
N THR A 159 -3.18 14.18 -2.27
CA THR A 159 -2.27 15.34 -2.36
C THR A 159 -2.99 16.63 -2.79
N TYR A 160 -4.34 16.67 -2.72
CA TYR A 160 -5.13 17.83 -3.18
C TYR A 160 -5.43 18.85 -2.07
N LEU A 161 -5.21 18.48 -0.79
CA LEU A 161 -5.59 19.34 0.34
C LEU A 161 -4.62 20.52 0.48
N LYS A 162 -5.11 21.72 0.18
CA LYS A 162 -4.37 23.00 0.18
C LYS A 162 -3.01 22.89 -0.51
N SER A 163 -3.03 22.24 -1.68
CA SER A 163 -1.82 21.86 -2.39
C SER A 163 -1.23 23.01 -3.20
N MET A 164 0.11 22.97 -3.36
CA MET A 164 0.88 23.94 -4.12
C MET A 164 1.89 23.20 -5.02
N ILE A 165 1.90 23.55 -6.29
CA ILE A 165 2.91 23.08 -7.26
C ILE A 165 4.18 23.90 -7.06
N LEU A 166 5.33 23.22 -7.15
CA LEU A 166 6.67 23.75 -6.94
C LEU A 166 7.53 23.47 -8.16
N MET A 167 7.95 24.51 -8.88
CA MET A 167 8.81 24.41 -10.07
C MET A 167 9.70 25.65 -10.21
N GLY A 168 10.92 25.58 -9.72
CA GLY A 168 11.82 26.72 -9.63
C GLY A 168 11.19 27.87 -8.83
N GLU A 169 11.26 29.04 -9.37
CA GLU A 169 10.69 30.27 -8.79
C GLU A 169 9.15 30.33 -8.93
N ASN A 170 8.54 29.42 -9.69
CA ASN A 170 7.09 29.37 -9.92
C ASN A 170 6.44 28.41 -8.93
N CYS A 171 5.79 28.99 -7.90
CA CYS A 171 4.99 28.25 -6.93
C CYS A 171 3.56 28.77 -6.97
N TYR A 172 2.57 27.87 -7.17
CA TYR A 172 1.17 28.26 -7.29
C TYR A 172 0.21 27.20 -6.75
N GLU A 173 -0.94 27.63 -6.28
CA GLU A 173 -1.98 26.74 -5.76
C GLU A 173 -2.58 25.89 -6.91
N SER A 174 -2.40 24.59 -6.82
CA SER A 174 -2.97 23.61 -7.74
C SER A 174 -2.84 22.19 -7.17
N GLY A 175 -3.69 21.30 -7.60
CA GLY A 175 -3.54 19.86 -7.41
C GLY A 175 -2.60 19.22 -8.45
N PRO A 176 -2.36 17.91 -8.36
CA PRO A 176 -1.61 17.15 -9.36
C PRO A 176 -2.18 17.38 -10.77
N ASN A 177 -1.32 17.33 -11.80
CA ASN A 177 -1.71 17.52 -13.21
C ASN A 177 -2.45 18.85 -13.50
N ASN A 178 -2.24 19.88 -12.67
CA ASN A 178 -2.96 21.16 -12.72
C ASN A 178 -4.49 21.06 -12.48
N TRP A 179 -4.96 20.01 -11.82
CA TRP A 179 -6.32 19.96 -11.33
C TRP A 179 -6.55 20.95 -10.19
N LYS A 180 -7.81 21.36 -9.99
CA LYS A 180 -8.18 22.20 -8.84
C LYS A 180 -7.80 21.53 -7.52
N CYS A 181 -7.20 22.27 -6.58
CA CYS A 181 -6.96 21.82 -5.22
C CYS A 181 -8.14 22.14 -4.29
N SER A 182 -8.24 21.45 -3.16
CA SER A 182 -9.23 21.74 -2.10
C SER A 182 -8.59 22.68 -1.08
N THR A 183 -9.12 23.88 -0.92
CA THR A 183 -8.57 24.90 -0.01
C THR A 183 -9.35 25.02 1.28
N TYR A 184 -10.66 24.93 1.23
CA TYR A 184 -11.54 25.21 2.37
C TYR A 184 -11.52 24.11 3.45
N LEU A 185 -11.39 22.86 3.06
CA LEU A 185 -11.47 21.72 3.99
C LEU A 185 -10.34 21.74 5.03
N SER A 186 -9.15 22.28 4.71
CA SER A 186 -8.07 22.48 5.70
C SER A 186 -8.50 23.36 6.86
N ASP A 187 -9.23 24.43 6.59
CA ASP A 187 -9.69 25.34 7.64
C ASP A 187 -10.80 24.68 8.48
N SER A 188 -11.69 23.92 7.86
CA SER A 188 -12.68 23.10 8.58
C SER A 188 -12.01 22.11 9.54
N LEU A 189 -10.95 21.41 9.11
CA LEU A 189 -10.22 20.48 9.96
C LEU A 189 -9.53 21.21 11.14
N ARG A 190 -8.93 22.38 10.91
CA ARG A 190 -8.35 23.20 11.99
C ARG A 190 -9.42 23.66 12.99
N ASN A 191 -10.59 24.06 12.52
CA ASN A 191 -11.71 24.49 13.37
C ASN A 191 -12.23 23.34 14.25
N LEU A 192 -12.11 22.08 13.78
CA LEU A 192 -12.38 20.88 14.57
C LEU A 192 -11.25 20.48 15.54
N GLY A 193 -10.19 21.30 15.64
CA GLY A 193 -9.04 21.04 16.49
C GLY A 193 -8.05 20.00 15.96
N ILE A 194 -8.15 19.64 14.67
CA ILE A 194 -7.26 18.67 14.03
C ILE A 194 -5.99 19.37 13.55
N PRO A 195 -4.81 19.02 14.11
CA PRO A 195 -3.56 19.67 13.71
C PRO A 195 -3.13 19.19 12.31
N LEU A 196 -2.82 20.14 11.45
CA LEU A 196 -2.29 19.88 10.11
C LEU A 196 -0.79 20.16 10.06
N ARG A 197 -0.10 19.38 9.24
CA ARG A 197 1.30 19.57 8.85
C ARG A 197 1.43 19.47 7.34
N ARG A 198 2.60 19.85 6.80
CA ARG A 198 2.84 19.84 5.37
C ARG A 198 3.83 18.76 4.98
N PHE A 199 3.44 17.96 3.97
CA PHE A 199 4.35 17.05 3.30
C PHE A 199 4.52 17.44 1.84
N LYS A 200 5.60 16.96 1.24
CA LYS A 200 5.93 17.17 -0.16
C LYS A 200 6.16 15.85 -0.86
N THR A 201 5.75 15.77 -2.11
CA THR A 201 6.18 14.72 -3.04
C THR A 201 6.55 15.34 -4.38
N GLY A 202 6.88 14.54 -5.40
CA GLY A 202 7.21 15.06 -6.72
C GLY A 202 7.01 14.02 -7.80
N THR A 203 6.98 14.48 -9.04
CA THR A 203 6.89 13.66 -10.23
C THR A 203 7.92 14.11 -11.27
N PRO A 204 8.52 13.20 -12.07
CA PRO A 204 9.39 13.57 -13.18
C PRO A 204 8.59 14.05 -14.39
N ALA A 205 9.31 14.51 -15.42
CA ALA A 205 8.71 14.92 -16.67
C ALA A 205 8.07 13.73 -17.43
N ARG A 206 7.11 14.06 -18.29
CA ARG A 206 6.65 13.20 -19.38
C ARG A 206 7.26 13.70 -20.68
N VAL A 207 7.78 12.78 -21.46
CA VAL A 207 8.50 13.09 -22.69
C VAL A 207 7.87 12.37 -23.87
N HIS A 208 8.04 12.93 -25.07
CA HIS A 208 7.47 12.37 -26.29
C HIS A 208 8.28 11.17 -26.78
N ARG A 209 7.65 10.02 -26.98
CA ARG A 209 8.25 8.74 -27.37
C ARG A 209 9.19 8.87 -28.58
N ASP A 210 8.78 9.54 -29.65
CA ASP A 210 9.55 9.68 -30.90
C ASP A 210 10.79 10.57 -30.75
N SER A 211 10.97 11.22 -29.61
CA SER A 211 12.15 12.02 -29.30
C SER A 211 13.21 11.27 -28.49
N ILE A 212 13.02 9.96 -28.26
CA ILE A 212 13.89 9.10 -27.48
C ILE A 212 14.68 8.20 -28.42
N ASP A 213 15.97 8.07 -28.17
CA ASP A 213 16.84 7.10 -28.86
C ASP A 213 16.95 5.83 -28.01
N PHE A 214 16.01 4.92 -28.20
CA PHE A 214 15.96 3.63 -27.48
C PHE A 214 17.14 2.72 -27.78
N SER A 215 17.87 2.94 -28.88
CA SER A 215 19.06 2.11 -29.22
C SER A 215 20.20 2.26 -28.22
N LYS A 216 20.18 3.33 -27.43
CA LYS A 216 21.16 3.63 -26.37
C LYS A 216 20.74 3.12 -24.98
N MET A 217 19.60 2.42 -24.88
CA MET A 217 18.98 2.02 -23.61
C MET A 217 18.90 0.51 -23.52
N GLU A 218 18.91 0.00 -22.29
CA GLU A 218 18.70 -1.41 -22.00
C GLU A 218 17.21 -1.73 -21.92
N VAL A 219 16.74 -2.71 -22.72
CA VAL A 219 15.34 -3.14 -22.70
C VAL A 219 15.05 -3.89 -21.41
N GLN A 220 14.01 -3.50 -20.70
CA GLN A 220 13.52 -4.13 -19.49
C GLN A 220 12.22 -4.89 -19.79
N LYS A 221 12.36 -6.17 -20.14
CA LYS A 221 11.22 -7.05 -20.45
C LYS A 221 10.43 -7.43 -19.20
N GLY A 222 9.13 -7.68 -19.37
CA GLY A 222 8.31 -8.35 -18.39
C GLY A 222 8.65 -9.85 -18.25
N ASP A 223 8.00 -10.51 -17.28
CA ASP A 223 8.17 -11.95 -17.07
C ASP A 223 7.39 -12.76 -18.13
N ASP A 224 7.99 -13.81 -18.70
CA ASP A 224 7.32 -14.66 -19.70
C ASP A 224 6.02 -15.28 -19.18
N ASN A 225 5.99 -15.63 -17.90
CA ASN A 225 4.82 -16.18 -17.22
C ASN A 225 4.16 -15.11 -16.35
N ILE A 226 3.12 -14.49 -16.86
CA ILE A 226 2.38 -13.44 -16.16
C ILE A 226 1.64 -14.02 -14.96
N ILE A 227 1.86 -13.42 -13.79
CA ILE A 227 1.14 -13.73 -12.56
C ILE A 227 0.11 -12.62 -12.33
N PRO A 228 -1.20 -12.92 -12.27
CA PRO A 228 -2.21 -11.91 -11.98
C PRO A 228 -2.07 -11.39 -10.55
N PHE A 229 -2.46 -10.15 -10.29
CA PHE A 229 -2.53 -9.62 -8.94
C PHE A 229 -3.71 -10.19 -8.15
N SER A 230 -4.87 -10.33 -8.79
CA SER A 230 -6.06 -10.84 -8.12
C SER A 230 -6.04 -12.36 -7.99
N PHE A 231 -6.31 -12.85 -6.79
CA PHE A 231 -6.55 -14.28 -6.53
C PHE A 231 -7.74 -14.82 -7.32
N MET A 232 -8.69 -13.95 -7.71
CA MET A 232 -9.82 -14.36 -8.55
C MET A 232 -9.42 -14.67 -10.00
N ASN A 233 -8.26 -14.19 -10.42
CA ASN A 233 -7.71 -14.41 -11.76
C ASN A 233 -6.62 -15.50 -11.80
N GLU A 234 -6.24 -16.10 -10.66
CA GLU A 234 -5.34 -17.25 -10.63
C GLU A 234 -5.90 -18.39 -11.50
N GLY A 235 -5.04 -18.96 -12.34
CA GLY A 235 -5.39 -19.98 -13.32
C GLY A 235 -6.08 -19.46 -14.60
N LYS A 236 -6.31 -18.14 -14.73
CA LYS A 236 -6.88 -17.54 -15.94
C LYS A 236 -5.80 -16.87 -16.78
N ASP A 237 -5.99 -16.90 -18.10
CA ASP A 237 -5.21 -16.06 -19.02
C ASP A 237 -5.70 -14.62 -18.93
N ILE A 238 -4.84 -13.71 -18.48
CA ILE A 238 -5.12 -12.27 -18.41
C ILE A 238 -4.50 -11.49 -19.59
N GLY A 239 -3.94 -12.18 -20.57
CA GLY A 239 -3.32 -11.60 -21.77
C GLY A 239 -1.81 -11.52 -21.70
N ASN A 240 -1.19 -10.85 -22.68
CA ASN A 240 0.25 -10.75 -22.85
C ASN A 240 0.77 -9.34 -22.57
N HIS A 241 2.10 -9.21 -22.42
CA HIS A 241 2.77 -7.91 -22.40
C HIS A 241 2.53 -7.15 -23.71
N LYS A 242 2.39 -5.83 -23.58
CA LYS A 242 2.01 -4.94 -24.69
C LYS A 242 3.16 -4.01 -25.09
N GLU A 243 3.97 -3.56 -24.12
CA GLU A 243 5.08 -2.65 -24.32
C GLU A 243 6.21 -2.96 -23.34
N ASP A 244 7.45 -2.66 -23.73
CA ASP A 244 8.61 -2.77 -22.88
C ASP A 244 8.93 -1.46 -22.15
N CYS A 245 9.60 -1.56 -21.01
CA CYS A 245 10.26 -0.45 -20.35
C CYS A 245 11.75 -0.42 -20.71
N PHE A 246 12.42 0.70 -20.46
CA PHE A 246 13.82 0.87 -20.82
C PHE A 246 14.60 1.45 -19.62
N LEU A 247 15.87 1.04 -19.50
CA LEU A 247 16.79 1.53 -18.48
C LEU A 247 17.90 2.34 -19.16
N THR A 248 18.15 3.53 -18.63
CA THR A 248 19.27 4.39 -18.98
C THR A 248 19.86 5.03 -17.71
N TYR A 249 20.78 5.97 -17.88
CA TYR A 249 21.51 6.60 -16.78
C TYR A 249 21.68 8.08 -16.96
N THR A 250 21.71 8.83 -15.86
CA THR A 250 22.20 10.21 -15.85
C THR A 250 23.71 10.22 -16.12
N THR A 251 24.26 11.35 -16.50
CA THR A 251 25.68 11.55 -16.81
C THR A 251 26.33 12.51 -15.80
N LEU A 252 27.64 12.64 -15.86
CA LEU A 252 28.36 13.67 -15.10
C LEU A 252 27.90 15.09 -15.48
N GLU A 253 27.55 15.32 -16.76
CA GLU A 253 26.96 16.59 -17.22
C GLU A 253 25.63 16.86 -16.54
N THR A 254 24.76 15.85 -16.39
CA THR A 254 23.49 15.94 -15.64
C THR A 254 23.73 16.42 -14.23
N LYS A 255 24.73 15.84 -13.55
CA LYS A 255 25.13 16.23 -12.17
C LYS A 255 25.57 17.69 -12.11
N GLN A 256 26.47 18.13 -13.02
CA GLN A 256 26.98 19.50 -13.07
C GLN A 256 25.87 20.53 -13.32
N ILE A 257 24.92 20.24 -14.23
CA ILE A 257 23.76 21.10 -14.49
C ILE A 257 22.94 21.28 -13.21
N ILE A 258 22.66 20.20 -12.49
CA ILE A 258 21.86 20.25 -11.26
C ILE A 258 22.61 21.00 -10.16
N GLU A 259 23.88 20.69 -9.91
CA GLU A 259 24.69 21.35 -8.87
C GLU A 259 24.77 22.87 -9.07
N LYS A 260 24.97 23.30 -10.30
CA LYS A 260 24.99 24.74 -10.65
C LYS A 260 23.67 25.45 -10.35
N ASN A 261 22.54 24.75 -10.43
CA ASN A 261 21.20 25.31 -10.31
C ASN A 261 20.49 24.94 -8.99
N LEU A 262 21.16 24.27 -8.03
CA LEU A 262 20.54 23.86 -6.75
C LEU A 262 19.85 24.99 -6.02
N HIS A 263 20.45 26.19 -6.02
CA HIS A 263 19.93 27.39 -5.36
C HIS A 263 18.57 27.85 -5.94
N ARG A 264 18.19 27.38 -7.13
CA ARG A 264 16.92 27.68 -7.81
C ARG A 264 15.83 26.63 -7.52
N SER A 265 16.19 25.53 -6.88
CA SER A 265 15.20 24.57 -6.41
C SER A 265 14.49 25.12 -5.16
N PRO A 266 13.15 25.14 -5.11
CA PRO A 266 12.38 25.61 -3.95
C PRO A 266 12.78 24.95 -2.64
N MET A 267 13.24 23.69 -2.69
CA MET A 267 13.72 22.95 -1.53
C MET A 267 15.00 23.52 -0.94
N TYR A 268 15.94 23.94 -1.80
CA TYR A 268 17.25 24.46 -1.39
C TYR A 268 17.23 25.99 -1.21
N ALA A 269 16.22 26.66 -1.79
CA ALA A 269 15.96 28.08 -1.60
C ALA A 269 15.20 28.40 -0.29
N GLY A 270 14.81 27.40 0.50
CA GLY A 270 14.08 27.60 1.76
C GLY A 270 12.61 28.03 1.59
N ILE A 271 12.02 27.83 0.41
CA ILE A 271 10.64 28.22 0.11
C ILE A 271 9.66 27.14 0.60
N VAL A 272 10.09 25.86 0.64
CA VAL A 272 9.26 24.71 0.98
C VAL A 272 9.27 24.46 2.48
N ASN A 273 8.08 24.35 3.07
CA ASN A 273 7.90 23.98 4.49
C ASN A 273 7.69 22.46 4.66
N GLY A 274 7.30 21.76 3.59
CA GLY A 274 6.97 20.34 3.63
C GLY A 274 8.19 19.41 3.56
N VAL A 275 8.16 18.34 4.34
CA VAL A 275 9.19 17.29 4.30
C VAL A 275 8.93 16.34 3.14
N GLY A 276 9.98 16.02 2.37
CA GLY A 276 9.93 15.09 1.24
C GLY A 276 10.14 13.62 1.65
N PRO A 277 9.73 12.65 0.79
CA PRO A 277 9.85 11.23 1.10
C PRO A 277 11.31 10.76 0.99
N ARG A 278 11.78 10.01 1.99
CA ARG A 278 13.13 9.43 2.05
C ARG A 278 13.41 8.43 0.91
N TYR A 279 12.40 7.65 0.52
CA TYR A 279 12.54 6.55 -0.45
C TYR A 279 12.15 6.92 -1.89
N CYS A 280 11.81 8.17 -2.14
CA CYS A 280 11.61 8.74 -3.48
C CYS A 280 12.16 10.16 -3.50
N PRO A 281 13.48 10.33 -3.28
CA PRO A 281 14.10 11.64 -3.31
C PRO A 281 14.03 12.22 -4.72
N SER A 282 14.00 13.54 -4.82
CA SER A 282 14.21 14.23 -6.10
C SER A 282 15.61 13.94 -6.63
N ILE A 283 15.85 14.21 -7.90
CA ILE A 283 17.19 14.01 -8.48
C ILE A 283 18.22 14.94 -7.79
N GLU A 284 17.82 16.14 -7.38
CA GLU A 284 18.64 17.07 -6.61
C GLU A 284 19.07 16.44 -5.28
N ASP A 285 18.13 15.81 -4.55
CA ASP A 285 18.43 15.11 -3.30
C ASP A 285 19.37 13.92 -3.49
N LYS A 286 19.23 13.19 -4.61
CA LYS A 286 20.11 12.06 -4.93
C LYS A 286 21.55 12.54 -5.14
N ILE A 287 21.72 13.60 -5.91
CA ILE A 287 23.04 14.15 -6.23
C ILE A 287 23.71 14.69 -4.97
N VAL A 288 22.98 15.40 -4.11
CA VAL A 288 23.55 15.95 -2.86
C VAL A 288 23.89 14.81 -1.87
N ARG A 289 23.00 13.83 -1.71
CA ARG A 289 23.20 12.73 -0.72
C ARG A 289 24.19 11.66 -1.16
N PHE A 290 24.33 11.43 -2.47
CA PHE A 290 25.18 10.41 -3.07
C PHE A 290 26.16 11.05 -4.05
N ASN A 291 26.85 12.08 -3.56
CA ASN A 291 27.75 12.90 -4.38
C ASN A 291 28.95 12.10 -4.95
N GLU A 292 29.27 10.95 -4.35
CA GLU A 292 30.31 10.02 -4.83
C GLU A 292 29.88 9.26 -6.11
N LYS A 293 28.57 9.30 -6.48
CA LYS A 293 28.06 8.62 -7.68
C LYS A 293 28.05 9.56 -8.87
N ASP A 294 28.60 9.11 -9.98
CA ASP A 294 28.61 9.86 -11.24
C ASP A 294 27.34 9.67 -12.06
N GLU A 295 26.59 8.59 -11.79
CA GLU A 295 25.38 8.24 -12.52
C GLU A 295 24.28 7.71 -11.59
N HIS A 296 23.02 7.89 -12.03
CA HIS A 296 21.82 7.36 -11.40
C HIS A 296 20.93 6.69 -12.43
N GLN A 297 20.31 5.57 -12.05
CA GLN A 297 19.37 4.84 -12.90
C GLN A 297 18.14 5.68 -13.24
N VAL A 298 17.75 5.63 -14.51
CA VAL A 298 16.58 6.28 -15.07
C VAL A 298 15.79 5.24 -15.86
N PHE A 299 14.51 5.03 -15.50
CA PHE A 299 13.63 4.15 -16.24
C PHE A 299 12.69 4.96 -17.13
N ILE A 300 12.55 4.54 -18.37
CA ILE A 300 11.60 5.09 -19.32
C ILE A 300 10.44 4.13 -19.44
N GLU A 301 9.27 4.58 -19.05
CA GLU A 301 8.07 3.75 -18.87
C GLU A 301 6.90 4.33 -19.68
N PRO A 302 6.15 3.52 -20.46
CA PRO A 302 4.95 4.01 -21.14
C PRO A 302 3.87 4.41 -20.13
N GLU A 303 3.18 5.53 -20.36
CA GLU A 303 2.04 5.95 -19.53
C GLU A 303 0.70 5.32 -19.97
N GLY A 304 0.66 4.78 -21.16
CA GLY A 304 -0.52 4.13 -21.76
C GLY A 304 -0.24 3.65 -23.16
N LEU A 305 -1.17 2.89 -23.73
CA LEU A 305 -1.06 2.35 -25.09
C LEU A 305 -1.51 3.34 -26.17
N ASP A 306 -2.45 4.21 -25.81
CA ASP A 306 -3.03 5.20 -26.72
C ASP A 306 -2.39 6.60 -26.56
N THR A 307 -1.14 6.66 -26.09
CA THR A 307 -0.40 7.91 -25.89
C THR A 307 1.07 7.76 -26.24
N LEU A 308 1.69 8.85 -26.67
CA LEU A 308 3.15 8.94 -26.88
C LEU A 308 3.88 9.49 -25.63
N GLU A 309 3.19 9.63 -24.50
CA GLU A 309 3.79 10.07 -23.24
C GLU A 309 4.60 8.93 -22.60
N MET A 310 5.89 9.21 -22.34
CA MET A 310 6.78 8.32 -21.61
C MET A 310 7.16 8.96 -20.28
N TYR A 311 7.03 8.20 -19.20
CA TYR A 311 7.39 8.59 -17.85
C TYR A 311 8.89 8.38 -17.61
N VAL A 312 9.58 9.38 -17.08
CA VAL A 312 11.03 9.31 -16.87
C VAL A 312 11.33 9.09 -15.40
N GLN A 313 11.16 7.85 -14.93
CA GLN A 313 11.30 7.49 -13.51
C GLN A 313 12.73 7.68 -13.03
N GLY A 314 12.88 8.26 -11.85
CA GLY A 314 14.16 8.41 -11.17
C GLY A 314 14.72 9.84 -11.20
N VAL A 315 14.14 10.73 -12.01
CA VAL A 315 14.57 12.12 -12.19
C VAL A 315 13.44 13.12 -11.91
N SER A 316 12.63 12.85 -10.85
CA SER A 316 11.72 13.86 -10.35
C SER A 316 12.48 15.09 -9.88
N SER A 317 12.00 16.29 -10.21
CA SER A 317 12.72 17.53 -9.97
C SER A 317 11.76 18.68 -9.65
N THR A 318 12.27 19.66 -8.91
CA THR A 318 11.61 20.94 -8.67
C THR A 318 12.35 22.11 -9.32
N LEU A 319 13.37 21.84 -10.12
CA LEU A 319 14.13 22.86 -10.85
C LEU A 319 13.27 23.61 -11.88
N PRO A 320 13.64 24.83 -12.26
CA PRO A 320 12.95 25.59 -13.32
C PRO A 320 12.93 24.85 -14.65
N LEU A 321 11.91 25.11 -15.49
CA LEU A 321 11.69 24.39 -16.73
C LEU A 321 12.88 24.44 -17.71
N GLU A 322 13.57 25.59 -17.82
CA GLU A 322 14.74 25.70 -18.68
C GLU A 322 15.89 24.80 -18.20
N VAL A 323 16.09 24.70 -16.89
CA VAL A 323 17.09 23.79 -16.31
C VAL A 323 16.69 22.33 -16.51
N GLN A 324 15.39 22.00 -16.35
CA GLN A 324 14.90 20.66 -16.67
C GLN A 324 15.20 20.28 -18.12
N LYS A 325 15.00 21.18 -19.09
CA LYS A 325 15.29 20.92 -20.50
C LYS A 325 16.77 20.58 -20.74
N GLU A 326 17.69 21.28 -20.08
CA GLU A 326 19.13 20.99 -20.14
C GLU A 326 19.44 19.66 -19.48
N MET A 327 18.92 19.44 -18.27
CA MET A 327 19.10 18.22 -17.48
C MET A 327 18.62 16.96 -18.23
N TYR A 328 17.41 16.97 -18.79
CA TYR A 328 16.89 15.81 -19.50
C TYR A 328 17.70 15.52 -20.78
N LYS A 329 18.17 16.54 -21.50
CA LYS A 329 19.00 16.36 -22.71
C LYS A 329 20.38 15.79 -22.43
N SER A 330 20.89 15.92 -21.21
CA SER A 330 22.16 15.33 -20.81
C SER A 330 22.07 13.86 -20.40
N ILE A 331 20.87 13.26 -20.38
CA ILE A 331 20.66 11.84 -20.08
C ILE A 331 20.84 11.03 -21.37
N LEU A 332 21.53 9.89 -21.26
CA LEU A 332 21.83 9.02 -22.41
C LEU A 332 20.55 8.57 -23.12
N GLY A 333 20.46 8.81 -24.44
CA GLY A 333 19.30 8.50 -25.27
C GLY A 333 18.17 9.53 -25.21
N LEU A 334 18.33 10.62 -24.43
CA LEU A 334 17.38 11.72 -24.32
C LEU A 334 17.90 13.04 -24.92
N GLU A 335 18.98 13.01 -25.71
CA GLU A 335 19.65 14.21 -26.22
C GLU A 335 18.74 15.12 -27.08
N ASN A 336 17.74 14.50 -27.73
CA ASN A 336 16.75 15.19 -28.58
C ASN A 336 15.37 15.27 -27.94
N VAL A 337 15.28 15.02 -26.62
CA VAL A 337 14.02 14.86 -25.91
C VAL A 337 13.10 16.07 -26.01
N LYS A 338 11.81 15.81 -26.22
CA LYS A 338 10.73 16.80 -26.15
C LYS A 338 9.92 16.57 -24.88
N ILE A 339 9.97 17.52 -23.96
CA ILE A 339 9.16 17.47 -22.73
C ILE A 339 7.72 17.81 -23.10
N MET A 340 6.78 16.91 -22.80
CA MET A 340 5.33 17.10 -22.95
C MET A 340 4.73 17.70 -21.68
N ARG A 341 5.15 17.21 -20.50
CA ARG A 341 4.79 17.76 -19.18
C ARG A 341 6.05 17.92 -18.36
N PRO A 342 6.30 19.07 -17.73
CA PRO A 342 7.48 19.27 -16.89
C PRO A 342 7.40 18.44 -15.60
N ALA A 343 8.54 18.17 -15.00
CA ALA A 343 8.63 17.70 -13.63
C ALA A 343 8.19 18.81 -12.65
N TYR A 344 7.60 18.42 -11.52
CA TYR A 344 7.24 19.36 -10.45
C TYR A 344 7.24 18.67 -9.08
N GLY A 345 7.40 19.47 -8.05
CA GLY A 345 7.04 19.07 -6.69
C GLY A 345 5.63 19.49 -6.34
N ILE A 346 5.01 18.79 -5.42
CA ILE A 346 3.72 19.18 -4.85
C ILE A 346 3.79 19.10 -3.33
N GLU A 347 3.43 20.20 -2.67
CA GLU A 347 3.30 20.31 -1.24
C GLU A 347 1.82 20.34 -0.86
N TYR A 348 1.42 19.63 0.21
CA TYR A 348 0.02 19.47 0.60
C TYR A 348 -0.14 19.31 2.11
N ASP A 349 -1.34 19.62 2.64
CA ASP A 349 -1.68 19.43 4.04
C ASP A 349 -1.98 17.95 4.34
N CYS A 350 -1.52 17.47 5.50
CA CYS A 350 -1.83 16.17 6.06
C CYS A 350 -1.99 16.26 7.58
N ILE A 351 -2.63 15.26 8.20
CA ILE A 351 -2.80 15.18 9.65
C ILE A 351 -1.62 14.45 10.32
N ASP A 352 -1.54 14.56 11.65
CA ASP A 352 -0.74 13.64 12.46
C ASP A 352 -1.57 12.35 12.66
N PRO A 353 -1.19 11.19 12.08
CA PRO A 353 -2.00 9.98 12.16
C PRO A 353 -2.08 9.39 13.56
N THR A 354 -1.30 9.88 14.52
CA THR A 354 -1.36 9.44 15.92
C THR A 354 -2.67 9.82 16.64
N ILE A 355 -3.48 10.69 16.02
CA ILE A 355 -4.83 11.03 16.49
C ILE A 355 -5.88 9.99 16.13
N LEU A 356 -5.52 8.98 15.34
CA LEU A 356 -6.41 7.94 14.86
C LEU A 356 -6.32 6.67 15.72
N ARG A 357 -7.42 5.91 15.73
CA ARG A 357 -7.50 4.54 16.22
C ARG A 357 -6.97 3.54 15.18
N ALA A 358 -6.82 2.28 15.57
CA ALA A 358 -6.49 1.20 14.62
C ALA A 358 -7.57 0.98 13.54
N THR A 359 -8.77 1.46 13.74
CA THR A 359 -9.87 1.51 12.77
C THR A 359 -9.76 2.64 11.77
N LEU A 360 -8.76 3.52 11.90
CA LEU A 360 -8.60 4.81 11.19
C LEU A 360 -9.67 5.86 11.54
N GLU A 361 -10.46 5.63 12.58
CA GLU A 361 -11.37 6.61 13.16
C GLU A 361 -10.62 7.63 14.03
N HIS A 362 -11.06 8.87 14.03
CA HIS A 362 -10.55 9.91 14.92
C HIS A 362 -10.87 9.57 16.39
N LYS A 363 -9.90 9.75 17.30
CA LYS A 363 -10.06 9.36 18.71
C LYS A 363 -11.15 10.12 19.44
N ASP A 364 -11.39 11.38 19.09
CA ASP A 364 -12.28 12.28 19.81
C ASP A 364 -13.53 12.71 19.01
N ILE A 365 -13.57 12.49 17.70
CA ILE A 365 -14.71 12.78 16.84
C ILE A 365 -15.25 11.46 16.29
N LYS A 366 -16.42 11.06 16.74
CA LYS A 366 -17.03 9.79 16.33
C LYS A 366 -17.47 9.81 14.86
N ASN A 367 -17.25 8.69 14.19
CA ASN A 367 -17.61 8.45 12.80
C ASN A 367 -16.87 9.35 11.80
N LEU A 368 -15.76 9.96 12.19
CA LEU A 368 -14.83 10.66 11.31
C LEU A 368 -13.61 9.79 11.06
N PHE A 369 -13.41 9.36 9.81
CA PHE A 369 -12.31 8.49 9.39
C PHE A 369 -11.37 9.21 8.41
N PHE A 370 -10.11 8.74 8.37
CA PHE A 370 -9.11 9.27 7.46
C PHE A 370 -8.36 8.13 6.77
N ALA A 371 -8.14 8.23 5.46
CA ALA A 371 -7.43 7.21 4.72
C ALA A 371 -6.54 7.77 3.60
N GLY A 372 -5.38 7.15 3.42
CA GLY A 372 -4.45 7.49 2.35
C GLY A 372 -3.43 8.56 2.73
N GLN A 373 -3.06 9.40 1.77
CA GLN A 373 -1.97 10.36 1.92
C GLN A 373 -2.24 11.44 2.97
N ILE A 374 -3.48 11.74 3.26
CA ILE A 374 -3.84 12.66 4.35
C ILE A 374 -3.31 12.18 5.71
N ASN A 375 -3.11 10.86 5.89
CA ASN A 375 -2.51 10.27 7.08
C ASN A 375 -0.97 10.27 7.05
N GLY A 376 -0.36 10.98 6.10
CA GLY A 376 1.09 11.06 5.96
C GLY A 376 1.74 9.84 5.30
N SER A 377 0.99 8.93 4.68
CA SER A 377 1.54 7.87 3.83
C SER A 377 1.80 8.38 2.40
N SER A 378 2.58 7.63 1.61
CA SER A 378 2.88 7.96 0.21
C SER A 378 2.88 6.70 -0.65
N GLY A 379 1.89 6.60 -1.55
CA GLY A 379 1.73 5.52 -2.53
C GLY A 379 0.28 5.11 -2.69
N TYR A 380 -0.03 4.58 -3.87
CA TYR A 380 -1.38 4.16 -4.25
C TYR A 380 -1.86 2.97 -3.41
N GLU A 381 -0.96 2.04 -3.15
CA GLU A 381 -1.22 0.79 -2.43
C GLU A 381 -1.44 1.05 -0.93
N GLU A 382 -0.64 1.95 -0.35
CA GLU A 382 -0.84 2.42 1.03
C GLU A 382 -2.18 3.16 1.18
N ALA A 383 -2.57 3.92 0.14
CA ALA A 383 -3.85 4.63 0.14
C ALA A 383 -5.03 3.66 0.03
N GLY A 384 -5.01 2.72 -0.93
CA GLY A 384 -6.05 1.69 -1.07
C GLY A 384 -6.21 0.83 0.19
N SER A 385 -5.07 0.44 0.79
CA SER A 385 -5.05 -0.34 2.05
C SER A 385 -5.77 0.37 3.20
N GLN A 386 -5.51 1.66 3.38
CA GLN A 386 -6.20 2.45 4.40
C GLN A 386 -7.67 2.68 4.04
N GLY A 387 -7.96 2.89 2.74
CA GLY A 387 -9.31 3.09 2.25
C GLY A 387 -10.23 1.93 2.57
N ILE A 388 -9.83 0.70 2.22
CA ILE A 388 -10.65 -0.49 2.49
C ILE A 388 -10.89 -0.68 4.00
N ILE A 389 -9.89 -0.46 4.86
CA ILE A 389 -10.03 -0.58 6.32
C ILE A 389 -10.94 0.50 6.87
N ALA A 390 -10.83 1.75 6.41
CA ALA A 390 -11.71 2.83 6.83
C ALA A 390 -13.17 2.57 6.41
N GLY A 391 -13.40 2.11 5.17
CA GLY A 391 -14.72 1.76 4.66
C GLY A 391 -15.37 0.62 5.45
N ILE A 392 -14.61 -0.45 5.74
CA ILE A 392 -15.10 -1.55 6.59
C ILE A 392 -15.50 -1.02 7.97
N ASN A 393 -14.62 -0.25 8.63
CA ASN A 393 -14.87 0.19 10.00
C ASN A 393 -15.96 1.26 10.13
N ALA A 394 -16.07 2.18 9.18
CA ALA A 394 -17.22 3.08 9.11
C ALA A 394 -18.53 2.30 9.03
N SER A 395 -18.53 1.22 8.22
CA SER A 395 -19.67 0.34 8.09
C SER A 395 -19.96 -0.46 9.38
N MET A 396 -18.93 -1.01 10.02
CA MET A 396 -19.09 -1.74 11.28
C MET A 396 -19.68 -0.84 12.38
N ASN A 397 -19.20 0.41 12.51
CA ASN A 397 -19.75 1.38 13.47
C ASN A 397 -21.25 1.62 13.24
N ILE A 398 -21.67 1.84 11.98
CA ILE A 398 -23.07 2.10 11.61
C ILE A 398 -23.95 0.88 11.85
N LEU A 399 -23.44 -0.32 11.57
CA LEU A 399 -24.13 -1.59 11.75
C LEU A 399 -24.13 -2.10 13.20
N GLY A 400 -23.45 -1.40 14.12
CA GLY A 400 -23.31 -1.82 15.52
C GLY A 400 -22.55 -3.14 15.71
N LYS A 401 -21.60 -3.43 14.81
CA LYS A 401 -20.77 -4.62 14.83
C LYS A 401 -19.39 -4.33 15.42
N GLU A 402 -18.66 -5.39 15.80
CA GLU A 402 -17.28 -5.28 16.29
C GLU A 402 -16.34 -4.68 15.25
N PRO A 403 -15.36 -3.87 15.68
CA PRO A 403 -14.38 -3.27 14.81
C PRO A 403 -13.53 -4.32 14.05
N PHE A 404 -13.24 -4.07 12.80
CA PHE A 404 -12.32 -4.87 12.00
C PHE A 404 -10.90 -4.31 12.08
N VAL A 405 -10.05 -4.96 12.88
CA VAL A 405 -8.66 -4.55 13.07
C VAL A 405 -7.72 -5.65 12.63
N LEU A 406 -6.77 -5.32 11.76
CA LEU A 406 -5.66 -6.18 11.37
C LEU A 406 -4.43 -5.82 12.21
N THR A 407 -3.88 -6.83 12.88
CA THR A 407 -2.64 -6.66 13.66
C THR A 407 -1.40 -6.75 12.75
N ARG A 408 -0.25 -6.39 13.30
CA ARG A 408 1.05 -6.52 12.61
C ARG A 408 1.39 -7.97 12.22
N SER A 409 0.81 -8.95 12.89
CA SER A 409 0.97 -10.36 12.58
C SER A 409 -0.05 -10.91 11.58
N ASP A 410 -1.11 -10.17 11.29
CA ASP A 410 -2.12 -10.56 10.31
C ASP A 410 -1.77 -10.10 8.89
N ALA A 411 -1.25 -8.88 8.74
CA ALA A 411 -1.11 -8.24 7.43
C ALA A 411 -0.07 -7.10 7.40
N TYR A 412 0.48 -6.82 6.20
CA TYR A 412 1.22 -5.58 5.92
C TYR A 412 0.32 -4.35 6.12
N ILE A 413 -0.98 -4.44 5.82
CA ILE A 413 -1.97 -3.40 6.14
C ILE A 413 -1.99 -3.13 7.64
N GLY A 414 -1.95 -4.17 8.48
CA GLY A 414 -1.85 -4.02 9.93
C GLY A 414 -0.54 -3.35 10.37
N VAL A 415 0.59 -3.70 9.75
CA VAL A 415 1.88 -3.05 9.99
C VAL A 415 1.85 -1.57 9.61
N LEU A 416 1.29 -1.25 8.44
CA LEU A 416 1.12 0.13 7.94
C LEU A 416 0.33 0.99 8.93
N ILE A 417 -0.85 0.54 9.32
CA ILE A 417 -1.73 1.30 10.21
C ILE A 417 -1.10 1.45 11.59
N ASP A 418 -0.56 0.36 12.15
CA ASP A 418 0.08 0.39 13.45
C ASP A 418 1.29 1.34 13.50
N ASP A 419 2.17 1.32 12.46
CA ASP A 419 3.27 2.28 12.37
C ASP A 419 2.79 3.74 12.34
N LEU A 420 1.73 4.04 11.57
CA LEU A 420 1.16 5.37 11.48
C LEU A 420 0.62 5.87 12.82
N ILE A 421 -0.18 5.07 13.51
CA ILE A 421 -0.88 5.51 14.73
C ILE A 421 -0.04 5.44 16.01
N THR A 422 1.02 4.60 16.06
CA THR A 422 1.87 4.42 17.25
C THR A 422 3.18 5.19 17.18
N LYS A 423 3.77 5.30 15.99
CA LYS A 423 5.05 6.00 15.77
C LYS A 423 4.86 7.38 15.17
N GLY A 424 3.74 7.60 14.46
CA GLY A 424 3.56 8.78 13.62
C GLY A 424 4.51 8.77 12.43
N THR A 425 4.57 9.89 11.73
CA THR A 425 5.50 10.05 10.61
C THR A 425 6.09 11.46 10.60
N ASP A 426 7.41 11.59 10.53
CA ASP A 426 8.09 12.87 10.34
C ASP A 426 8.40 13.14 8.86
N GLU A 427 8.25 12.11 8.01
CA GLU A 427 8.42 12.14 6.55
C GLU A 427 7.32 11.25 5.92
N PRO A 428 6.97 11.43 4.63
CA PRO A 428 5.97 10.58 3.98
C PRO A 428 6.29 9.09 4.12
N TYR A 429 5.40 8.36 4.81
CA TYR A 429 5.57 6.93 5.10
C TYR A 429 5.46 6.09 3.82
N ARG A 430 6.36 5.12 3.67
CA ARG A 430 6.29 4.07 2.65
C ARG A 430 6.38 2.69 3.26
N MET A 431 5.54 1.78 2.77
CA MET A 431 5.65 0.38 3.10
C MET A 431 6.86 -0.26 2.40
N MET A 432 7.66 -0.96 3.19
CA MET A 432 8.82 -1.73 2.76
C MET A 432 8.81 -3.07 3.48
N THR A 433 9.38 -4.12 2.85
CA THR A 433 9.48 -5.44 3.49
C THR A 433 10.29 -5.45 4.79
N SER A 434 11.15 -4.45 4.99
CA SER A 434 11.93 -4.29 6.22
C SER A 434 11.12 -3.81 7.44
N ARG A 435 9.90 -3.32 7.24
CA ARG A 435 9.06 -2.79 8.33
C ARG A 435 8.30 -3.87 9.10
N THR A 436 8.16 -5.06 8.52
CA THR A 436 7.50 -6.19 9.18
C THR A 436 8.51 -7.15 9.82
N GLU A 437 8.14 -7.66 10.98
CA GLU A 437 8.87 -8.66 11.74
C GLU A 437 8.62 -10.09 11.19
N TYR A 438 7.46 -10.33 10.57
CA TYR A 438 6.96 -11.67 10.20
C TYR A 438 6.89 -11.88 8.68
N ARG A 439 7.95 -11.49 7.93
CA ARG A 439 7.97 -11.48 6.46
C ARG A 439 7.62 -12.82 5.81
N LEU A 440 8.03 -13.93 6.41
CA LEU A 440 7.79 -15.25 5.85
C LEU A 440 6.34 -15.71 6.05
N SER A 441 5.73 -15.30 7.15
CA SER A 441 4.31 -15.54 7.40
C SER A 441 3.41 -14.62 6.59
N LEU A 442 3.87 -13.39 6.28
CA LEU A 442 3.10 -12.34 5.60
C LEU A 442 3.51 -12.18 4.12
N ARG A 443 3.63 -13.29 3.40
CA ARG A 443 3.99 -13.23 1.97
C ARG A 443 2.83 -12.68 1.13
N GLN A 444 3.15 -12.12 -0.04
CA GLN A 444 2.12 -11.68 -0.99
C GLN A 444 1.29 -12.83 -1.57
N ASP A 445 1.92 -14.00 -1.74
CA ASP A 445 1.34 -15.19 -2.37
C ASP A 445 0.35 -15.95 -1.47
N ASN A 446 0.30 -15.64 -0.17
CA ASN A 446 -0.60 -16.27 0.80
C ASN A 446 -1.59 -15.29 1.45
N ALA A 447 -1.77 -14.09 0.91
CA ALA A 447 -2.65 -13.09 1.51
C ALA A 447 -4.11 -13.55 1.56
N ASP A 448 -4.58 -14.29 0.55
CA ASP A 448 -5.90 -14.90 0.51
C ASP A 448 -6.11 -15.89 1.66
N LEU A 449 -5.16 -16.81 1.89
CA LEU A 449 -5.22 -17.80 2.95
C LEU A 449 -5.26 -17.18 4.36
N ARG A 450 -4.76 -15.95 4.52
CA ARG A 450 -4.72 -15.22 5.80
C ARG A 450 -5.95 -14.33 6.04
N LEU A 451 -6.50 -13.72 4.99
CA LEU A 451 -7.41 -12.58 5.13
C LEU A 451 -8.81 -12.81 4.54
N THR A 452 -8.98 -13.68 3.56
CA THR A 452 -10.28 -13.84 2.89
C THR A 452 -11.38 -14.33 3.82
N GLU A 453 -11.08 -15.27 4.72
CA GLU A 453 -12.04 -15.74 5.72
C GLU A 453 -12.44 -14.62 6.70
N LYS A 454 -11.49 -13.79 7.14
CA LYS A 454 -11.76 -12.63 8.00
C LYS A 454 -12.70 -11.64 7.31
N SER A 455 -12.46 -11.36 6.03
CA SER A 455 -13.30 -10.47 5.23
C SER A 455 -14.69 -11.04 4.94
N TYR A 456 -14.78 -12.34 4.67
CA TYR A 456 -16.05 -13.03 4.50
C TYR A 456 -16.92 -12.95 5.76
N ASN A 457 -16.32 -13.11 6.94
CA ASN A 457 -17.03 -13.05 8.22
C ASN A 457 -17.60 -11.65 8.54
N VAL A 458 -16.98 -10.58 8.05
CA VAL A 458 -17.56 -9.23 8.16
C VAL A 458 -18.56 -8.91 7.05
N GLY A 459 -18.63 -9.74 6.00
CA GLY A 459 -19.59 -9.65 4.91
C GLY A 459 -19.08 -8.93 3.66
N LEU A 460 -17.76 -8.60 3.54
CA LEU A 460 -17.22 -7.89 2.40
C LEU A 460 -16.76 -8.83 1.28
N ALA A 461 -15.97 -9.86 1.59
CA ALA A 461 -15.57 -10.84 0.58
C ALA A 461 -16.79 -11.67 0.13
N THR A 462 -16.90 -11.90 -1.19
CA THR A 462 -17.99 -12.69 -1.77
C THR A 462 -17.86 -14.17 -1.42
N LYS A 463 -19.00 -14.89 -1.48
CA LYS A 463 -19.03 -16.34 -1.31
C LYS A 463 -18.11 -17.06 -2.30
N GLU A 464 -18.09 -16.63 -3.56
CA GLU A 464 -17.22 -17.18 -4.60
C GLU A 464 -15.74 -17.05 -4.23
N ARG A 465 -15.32 -15.88 -3.75
CA ARG A 465 -13.94 -15.63 -3.30
C ARG A 465 -13.57 -16.54 -2.11
N TYR A 466 -14.48 -16.66 -1.16
CA TYR A 466 -14.27 -17.51 0.02
C TYR A 466 -14.16 -18.99 -0.36
N GLU A 467 -15.07 -19.49 -1.20
CA GLU A 467 -15.06 -20.89 -1.65
C GLU A 467 -13.80 -21.23 -2.47
N LYS A 468 -13.34 -20.31 -3.34
CA LYS A 468 -12.07 -20.45 -4.06
C LYS A 468 -10.88 -20.54 -3.10
N CYS A 469 -10.83 -19.68 -2.11
CA CYS A 469 -9.78 -19.69 -1.07
C CYS A 469 -9.80 -21.00 -0.26
N LEU A 470 -10.97 -21.46 0.15
CA LEU A 470 -11.13 -22.71 0.91
C LEU A 470 -10.69 -23.94 0.09
N ASN A 471 -11.08 -23.99 -1.19
CA ASN A 471 -10.63 -25.04 -2.10
C ASN A 471 -9.11 -25.06 -2.26
N LYS A 472 -8.50 -23.89 -2.48
CA LYS A 472 -7.02 -23.74 -2.55
C LYS A 472 -6.34 -24.27 -1.28
N LYS A 473 -6.87 -23.93 -0.11
CA LYS A 473 -6.35 -24.40 1.18
C LYS A 473 -6.42 -25.93 1.27
N THR A 474 -7.56 -26.52 0.93
CA THR A 474 -7.76 -27.97 0.95
C THR A 474 -6.81 -28.68 0.00
N LEU A 475 -6.61 -28.16 -1.22
CA LEU A 475 -5.68 -28.75 -2.18
C LEU A 475 -4.22 -28.70 -1.69
N ILE A 476 -3.80 -27.61 -1.03
CA ILE A 476 -2.47 -27.50 -0.43
C ILE A 476 -2.28 -28.52 0.69
N GLU A 477 -3.26 -28.65 1.59
CA GLU A 477 -3.21 -29.58 2.72
C GLU A 477 -3.17 -31.03 2.23
N ASN A 478 -4.03 -31.40 1.28
CA ASN A 478 -4.06 -32.73 0.69
C ASN A 478 -2.73 -33.08 0.00
N GLU A 479 -2.16 -32.15 -0.76
CA GLU A 479 -0.89 -32.37 -1.45
C GLU A 479 0.28 -32.56 -0.48
N ILE A 480 0.34 -31.79 0.60
CA ILE A 480 1.35 -31.97 1.64
C ILE A 480 1.24 -33.36 2.29
N GLU A 481 0.03 -33.82 2.59
CA GLU A 481 -0.18 -35.16 3.17
C GLU A 481 0.15 -36.28 2.15
N ARG A 482 -0.18 -36.09 0.87
CA ARG A 482 0.22 -37.01 -0.20
C ARG A 482 1.76 -37.13 -0.29
N LEU A 483 2.47 -36.00 -0.30
CA LEU A 483 3.93 -35.97 -0.36
C LEU A 483 4.58 -36.63 0.85
N LYS A 484 4.01 -36.53 2.05
CA LYS A 484 4.47 -37.24 3.25
C LYS A 484 4.29 -38.75 3.13
N SER A 485 3.19 -39.19 2.53
CA SER A 485 2.86 -40.62 2.37
C SER A 485 3.58 -41.28 1.20
N THR A 486 4.02 -40.52 0.20
CA THR A 486 4.71 -41.04 -0.99
C THR A 486 6.18 -41.29 -0.70
N ILE A 487 6.56 -42.56 -0.57
CA ILE A 487 7.89 -42.97 -0.16
C ILE A 487 8.69 -43.47 -1.37
N LEU A 488 9.84 -42.87 -1.60
CA LEU A 488 10.84 -43.33 -2.56
C LEU A 488 11.85 -44.24 -1.88
N THR A 489 12.17 -45.37 -2.54
CA THR A 489 13.16 -46.35 -2.08
C THR A 489 14.49 -46.15 -2.85
N PRO A 490 15.64 -46.59 -2.30
CA PRO A 490 16.97 -46.42 -2.93
C PRO A 490 17.17 -47.39 -4.10
N LYS A 491 16.30 -47.35 -5.11
CA LYS A 491 16.44 -48.06 -6.37
C LYS A 491 17.46 -47.36 -7.27
N GLU A 492 18.08 -48.12 -8.20
CA GLU A 492 19.06 -47.56 -9.13
C GLU A 492 18.51 -46.40 -9.95
N ASN A 493 17.32 -46.58 -10.54
CA ASN A 493 16.65 -45.52 -11.32
C ASN A 493 16.38 -44.25 -10.48
N THR A 494 15.93 -44.38 -9.25
CA THR A 494 15.67 -43.26 -8.33
C THR A 494 16.99 -42.53 -8.00
N ASN A 495 18.06 -43.30 -7.73
CA ASN A 495 19.35 -42.72 -7.39
C ASN A 495 20.06 -42.04 -8.58
N ASN A 496 19.89 -42.59 -9.79
CA ASN A 496 20.41 -41.97 -11.00
C ASN A 496 19.69 -40.65 -11.31
N ALA A 497 18.37 -40.61 -11.20
CA ALA A 497 17.60 -39.40 -11.38
C ALA A 497 17.95 -38.31 -10.34
N LEU A 498 18.15 -38.66 -9.07
CA LEU A 498 18.62 -37.71 -8.05
C LEU A 498 20.02 -37.18 -8.32
N GLU A 499 20.93 -38.04 -8.85
CA GLU A 499 22.30 -37.63 -9.22
C GLU A 499 22.27 -36.66 -10.42
N GLU A 500 21.41 -36.91 -11.43
CA GLU A 500 21.17 -35.99 -12.56
C GLU A 500 20.62 -34.61 -12.09
N LEU A 501 19.80 -34.61 -11.04
CA LEU A 501 19.29 -33.39 -10.40
C LEU A 501 20.35 -32.73 -9.44
N GLY A 502 21.56 -33.26 -9.36
CA GLY A 502 22.62 -32.73 -8.49
C GLY A 502 22.39 -32.99 -6.99
N SER A 503 21.55 -33.97 -6.65
CA SER A 503 21.22 -34.30 -5.26
C SER A 503 21.88 -35.64 -4.84
N MET A 504 22.03 -35.80 -3.53
CA MET A 504 22.62 -37.01 -2.95
C MET A 504 21.71 -38.24 -3.14
N LYS A 505 22.33 -39.39 -3.44
CA LYS A 505 21.66 -40.70 -3.52
C LYS A 505 21.00 -41.08 -2.20
N LEU A 506 19.88 -41.77 -2.29
CA LEU A 506 19.20 -42.32 -1.12
C LEU A 506 19.96 -43.53 -0.57
N LYS A 507 20.09 -43.59 0.74
CA LYS A 507 20.60 -44.77 1.48
C LYS A 507 19.46 -45.56 2.12
N THR A 508 18.38 -44.89 2.43
CA THR A 508 17.15 -45.42 3.05
C THR A 508 15.93 -44.89 2.30
N ALA A 509 14.79 -45.47 2.55
CA ALA A 509 13.51 -44.94 2.05
C ALA A 509 13.23 -43.54 2.62
N VAL A 510 12.80 -42.60 1.78
CA VAL A 510 12.57 -41.19 2.13
C VAL A 510 11.28 -40.72 1.47
N SER A 511 10.50 -39.89 2.15
CA SER A 511 9.29 -39.29 1.58
C SER A 511 9.63 -38.20 0.53
N LEU A 512 8.72 -37.97 -0.42
CA LEU A 512 8.84 -36.82 -1.33
C LEU A 512 8.87 -35.50 -0.56
N TYR A 513 8.12 -35.42 0.53
CA TYR A 513 8.13 -34.29 1.46
C TYR A 513 9.54 -33.95 1.99
N ASP A 514 10.30 -34.97 2.46
CA ASP A 514 11.65 -34.77 2.95
C ASP A 514 12.65 -34.49 1.84
N LEU A 515 12.39 -34.96 0.62
CA LEU A 515 13.22 -34.61 -0.54
C LEU A 515 13.07 -33.13 -0.93
N ILE A 516 11.84 -32.58 -0.90
CA ILE A 516 11.60 -31.16 -1.19
C ILE A 516 12.31 -30.24 -0.16
N LYS A 517 12.57 -30.71 1.07
CA LYS A 517 13.35 -29.95 2.06
C LYS A 517 14.80 -29.74 1.65
N ARG A 518 15.36 -30.53 0.73
CA ARG A 518 16.72 -30.35 0.25
C ARG A 518 16.83 -29.03 -0.54
N PRO A 519 17.87 -28.20 -0.29
CA PRO A 519 18.00 -26.89 -0.95
C PRO A 519 18.01 -26.97 -2.48
N GLU A 520 18.68 -28.00 -3.01
CA GLU A 520 18.90 -28.21 -4.45
C GLU A 520 17.68 -28.76 -5.19
N LEU A 521 16.68 -29.31 -4.50
CA LEU A 521 15.47 -29.87 -5.13
C LEU A 521 14.29 -28.94 -4.97
N ASP A 522 13.42 -28.89 -5.95
CA ASP A 522 12.11 -28.23 -5.88
C ASP A 522 10.97 -29.20 -6.25
N TYR A 523 9.74 -28.73 -6.10
CA TYR A 523 8.55 -29.52 -6.36
C TYR A 523 8.47 -29.98 -7.83
N GLU A 524 8.85 -29.14 -8.79
CA GLU A 524 8.77 -29.48 -10.22
C GLU A 524 9.89 -30.43 -10.66
N MET A 525 11.07 -30.35 -10.06
CA MET A 525 12.19 -31.26 -10.37
C MET A 525 11.86 -32.72 -10.04
N LEU A 526 11.00 -32.96 -9.06
CA LEU A 526 10.64 -34.32 -8.65
C LEU A 526 9.51 -34.96 -9.50
N LYS A 527 9.03 -34.30 -10.56
CA LYS A 527 7.91 -34.75 -11.39
C LYS A 527 8.11 -36.17 -11.96
N ASP A 528 9.31 -36.50 -12.41
CA ASP A 528 9.64 -37.78 -13.05
C ASP A 528 9.89 -38.90 -12.01
N LEU A 529 10.01 -38.56 -10.74
CA LEU A 529 10.09 -39.48 -9.62
C LEU A 529 8.76 -39.69 -8.88
N ASP A 530 7.75 -38.92 -9.22
CA ASP A 530 6.45 -38.90 -8.56
C ASP A 530 5.35 -39.46 -9.49
N GLU A 531 5.23 -40.79 -9.52
CA GLU A 531 4.22 -41.49 -10.34
C GLU A 531 2.77 -41.23 -9.89
N THR A 532 2.58 -40.69 -8.68
CA THR A 532 1.26 -40.44 -8.08
C THR A 532 0.82 -38.98 -8.20
N ARG A 533 1.60 -38.17 -8.93
CA ARG A 533 1.39 -36.74 -9.05
C ARG A 533 0.13 -36.41 -9.82
N GLU A 534 -0.72 -35.57 -9.20
CA GLU A 534 -1.89 -34.99 -9.86
C GLU A 534 -1.57 -33.59 -10.42
N PRO A 535 -2.25 -33.15 -11.49
CA PRO A 535 -2.11 -31.81 -12.00
C PRO A 535 -2.63 -30.79 -10.99
N LEU A 536 -1.79 -29.85 -10.59
CA LEU A 536 -2.12 -28.74 -9.69
C LEU A 536 -1.74 -27.41 -10.33
N ASP A 537 -2.47 -26.36 -9.99
CA ASP A 537 -2.14 -25.01 -10.40
C ASP A 537 -0.79 -24.55 -9.83
N ARG A 538 -0.10 -23.67 -10.56
CA ARG A 538 1.22 -23.16 -10.20
C ARG A 538 1.25 -22.57 -8.79
N GLU A 539 0.22 -21.82 -8.42
CA GLU A 539 0.10 -21.15 -7.14
C GLU A 539 0.02 -22.12 -5.98
N ILE A 540 -0.68 -23.24 -6.16
CA ILE A 540 -0.77 -24.32 -5.17
C ILE A 540 0.59 -24.98 -4.98
N LYS A 541 1.28 -25.34 -6.07
CA LYS A 541 2.63 -25.93 -6.04
C LYS A 541 3.62 -25.03 -5.33
N LEU A 542 3.57 -23.71 -5.59
CA LEU A 542 4.41 -22.73 -4.93
C LEU A 542 4.16 -22.67 -3.42
N GLN A 543 2.88 -22.70 -2.99
CA GLN A 543 2.53 -22.75 -1.57
C GLN A 543 3.05 -24.02 -0.90
N VAL A 544 2.80 -25.19 -1.50
CA VAL A 544 3.28 -26.49 -1.01
C VAL A 544 4.79 -26.48 -0.82
N GLN A 545 5.55 -26.09 -1.86
CA GLN A 545 7.00 -26.01 -1.80
C GLN A 545 7.47 -25.05 -0.70
N THR A 546 6.88 -23.86 -0.61
CA THR A 546 7.26 -22.86 0.37
C THR A 546 6.99 -23.32 1.80
N MET A 547 5.82 -23.93 2.04
CA MET A 547 5.47 -24.45 3.36
C MET A 547 6.41 -25.56 3.81
N ILE A 548 6.83 -26.46 2.89
CA ILE A 548 7.75 -27.55 3.18
C ILE A 548 9.17 -27.04 3.43
N LYS A 549 9.72 -26.23 2.52
CA LYS A 549 11.10 -25.74 2.62
C LYS A 549 11.36 -24.82 3.81
N TYR A 550 10.36 -24.06 4.20
CA TYR A 550 10.49 -23.08 5.28
C TYR A 550 9.73 -23.46 6.55
N GLU A 551 9.32 -24.73 6.69
CA GLU A 551 8.53 -25.25 7.82
C GLU A 551 9.06 -24.79 9.18
N GLY A 552 10.32 -25.07 9.51
CA GLY A 552 10.90 -24.71 10.81
C GLY A 552 10.98 -23.20 11.07
N TYR A 553 11.15 -22.39 10.01
CA TYR A 553 11.13 -20.92 10.14
C TYR A 553 9.71 -20.41 10.36
N ILE A 554 8.71 -20.99 9.68
CA ILE A 554 7.30 -20.65 9.82
C ILE A 554 6.83 -21.00 11.24
N GLU A 555 7.18 -22.18 11.74
CA GLU A 555 6.86 -22.60 13.12
C GLU A 555 7.45 -21.64 14.16
N LYS A 556 8.72 -21.27 14.00
CA LYS A 556 9.37 -20.32 14.91
C LYS A 556 8.67 -18.95 14.89
N GLN A 557 8.29 -18.45 13.70
CA GLN A 557 7.52 -17.21 13.60
C GLN A 557 6.13 -17.35 14.22
N SER A 558 5.46 -18.47 14.05
CA SER A 558 4.14 -18.73 14.67
C SER A 558 4.20 -18.66 16.20
N GLN A 559 5.24 -19.21 16.83
CA GLN A 559 5.46 -19.10 18.27
C GLN A 559 5.68 -17.65 18.72
N GLN A 560 6.43 -16.86 17.95
CA GLN A 560 6.63 -15.44 18.20
C GLN A 560 5.32 -14.64 18.07
N ILE A 561 4.52 -14.94 17.06
CA ILE A 561 3.20 -14.35 16.82
C ILE A 561 2.26 -14.62 17.99
N GLU A 562 2.20 -15.86 18.49
CA GLU A 562 1.35 -16.20 19.64
C GLU A 562 1.78 -15.46 20.92
N ALA A 563 3.07 -15.29 21.15
CA ALA A 563 3.57 -14.48 22.26
C ALA A 563 3.17 -13.00 22.10
N PHE A 564 3.25 -12.47 20.90
CA PHE A 564 2.88 -11.10 20.57
C PHE A 564 1.37 -10.84 20.72
N LYS A 565 0.52 -11.75 20.24
CA LYS A 565 -0.94 -11.67 20.40
C LYS A 565 -1.39 -11.55 21.88
N LYS A 566 -0.65 -12.17 22.80
CA LYS A 566 -0.94 -12.04 24.24
C LYS A 566 -0.82 -10.61 24.76
N LEU A 567 0.08 -9.80 24.19
CA LEU A 567 0.21 -8.38 24.54
C LEU A 567 -0.84 -7.53 23.80
N GLU A 568 -1.14 -7.84 22.53
CA GLU A 568 -2.18 -7.15 21.77
C GLU A 568 -3.58 -7.35 22.36
N ASN A 569 -3.86 -8.49 22.95
CA ASN A 569 -5.14 -8.77 23.60
C ASN A 569 -5.33 -8.07 24.95
N LYS A 570 -4.26 -7.45 25.52
CA LYS A 570 -4.36 -6.70 26.77
C LYS A 570 -4.73 -5.24 26.47
N LYS A 571 -6.00 -4.90 26.63
CA LYS A 571 -6.53 -3.56 26.39
C LYS A 571 -6.12 -2.56 27.47
N LEU A 572 -5.92 -1.32 27.10
CA LEU A 572 -5.59 -0.16 27.94
C LEU A 572 -6.76 0.83 27.94
N GLU A 573 -7.85 0.48 28.61
CA GLU A 573 -9.05 1.31 28.67
C GLU A 573 -9.02 2.22 29.90
N ASN A 574 -9.31 3.51 29.70
CA ASN A 574 -9.50 4.50 30.77
C ASN A 574 -8.36 4.58 31.81
N ILE A 575 -7.11 4.44 31.40
CA ILE A 575 -5.96 4.52 32.28
C ILE A 575 -5.49 5.97 32.42
N ASP A 576 -5.46 6.48 33.66
CA ASP A 576 -4.72 7.70 34.00
C ASP A 576 -3.25 7.36 34.25
N TYR A 577 -2.41 7.55 33.25
CA TYR A 577 -0.97 7.27 33.32
C TYR A 577 -0.23 8.12 34.36
N ASN A 578 -0.76 9.30 34.73
CA ASN A 578 -0.16 10.16 35.76
C ASN A 578 -0.31 9.55 37.17
N SER A 579 -1.32 8.74 37.40
CA SER A 579 -1.57 8.09 38.70
C SER A 579 -0.74 6.81 38.91
N LEU A 580 -0.04 6.30 37.88
CA LEU A 580 0.72 5.06 37.94
C LEU A 580 2.14 5.29 38.48
N SER A 581 2.38 4.85 39.71
CA SER A 581 3.74 4.84 40.28
C SER A 581 4.63 3.83 39.56
N GLY A 582 5.86 4.27 39.24
CA GLY A 582 6.86 3.44 38.54
C GLY A 582 6.98 3.66 37.05
N LEU A 583 6.08 4.43 36.40
CA LEU A 583 6.28 4.91 35.05
C LEU A 583 7.28 6.08 35.03
N ARG A 584 8.17 6.08 34.02
CA ARG A 584 9.06 7.23 33.77
C ARG A 584 8.27 8.41 33.22
N ILE A 585 8.71 9.64 33.53
CA ILE A 585 8.05 10.88 33.07
C ILE A 585 7.86 10.88 31.53
N GLU A 586 8.88 10.47 30.78
CA GLU A 586 8.81 10.38 29.32
C GLU A 586 7.72 9.40 28.89
N ALA A 587 7.64 8.22 29.53
CA ALA A 587 6.63 7.22 29.22
C ALA A 587 5.21 7.75 29.51
N VAL A 588 5.00 8.42 30.65
CA VAL A 588 3.72 9.07 30.99
C VAL A 588 3.31 10.07 29.91
N GLN A 589 4.23 10.97 29.51
CA GLN A 589 3.97 11.96 28.46
C GLN A 589 3.60 11.32 27.13
N LYS A 590 4.34 10.29 26.71
CA LYS A 590 4.12 9.57 25.47
C LYS A 590 2.79 8.79 25.49
N LEU A 591 2.55 8.00 26.54
CA LEU A 591 1.31 7.23 26.68
C LEU A 591 0.07 8.12 26.74
N SER A 592 0.15 9.26 27.46
CA SER A 592 -0.94 10.24 27.53
C SER A 592 -1.20 10.93 26.20
N LYS A 593 -0.15 11.20 25.41
CA LYS A 593 -0.27 11.79 24.07
C LYS A 593 -0.86 10.80 23.05
N PHE A 594 -0.27 9.61 22.96
CA PHE A 594 -0.62 8.61 21.94
C PHE A 594 -1.88 7.81 22.27
N ARG A 595 -2.25 7.69 23.55
CA ARG A 595 -3.43 6.95 24.02
C ARG A 595 -3.56 5.58 23.36
N PRO A 596 -2.55 4.66 23.51
CA PRO A 596 -2.60 3.33 22.91
C PRO A 596 -3.77 2.52 23.45
N GLU A 597 -4.39 1.72 22.58
CA GLU A 597 -5.55 0.89 22.92
C GLU A 597 -5.13 -0.45 23.55
N THR A 598 -3.88 -0.89 23.31
CA THR A 598 -3.34 -2.17 23.81
C THR A 598 -1.95 -2.02 24.40
N VAL A 599 -1.55 -2.97 25.25
CA VAL A 599 -0.17 -3.07 25.77
C VAL A 599 0.82 -3.29 24.62
N GLY A 600 0.43 -4.05 23.60
CA GLY A 600 1.24 -4.24 22.40
C GLY A 600 1.53 -2.92 21.68
N GLN A 601 0.52 -2.07 21.44
CA GLN A 601 0.72 -0.73 20.88
C GLN A 601 1.63 0.13 21.78
N ALA A 602 1.37 0.15 23.09
CA ALA A 602 2.19 0.89 24.04
C ALA A 602 3.68 0.53 23.95
N SER A 603 4.00 -0.76 23.78
CA SER A 603 5.39 -1.25 23.67
C SER A 603 6.15 -0.77 22.43
N ARG A 604 5.43 -0.30 21.40
CA ARG A 604 6.02 0.21 20.14
C ARG A 604 6.18 1.72 20.09
N ILE A 605 5.63 2.43 21.08
CA ILE A 605 5.78 3.88 21.18
C ILE A 605 7.22 4.22 21.56
N SER A 606 7.87 5.05 20.75
CA SER A 606 9.23 5.53 21.05
C SER A 606 9.26 6.29 22.40
N GLY A 607 10.17 5.90 23.27
CA GLY A 607 10.28 6.44 24.64
C GLY A 607 9.60 5.60 25.72
N VAL A 608 8.84 4.57 25.36
CA VAL A 608 8.28 3.57 26.30
C VAL A 608 9.21 2.36 26.35
N SER A 609 9.73 2.03 27.52
CA SER A 609 10.67 0.92 27.74
C SER A 609 9.96 -0.37 28.17
N PRO A 610 10.65 -1.54 28.11
CA PRO A 610 10.12 -2.77 28.66
C PRO A 610 9.77 -2.68 30.16
N ALA A 611 10.49 -1.85 30.94
CA ALA A 611 10.17 -1.63 32.35
C ALA A 611 8.83 -0.89 32.51
N ASP A 612 8.55 0.11 31.69
CA ASP A 612 7.26 0.81 31.69
C ASP A 612 6.11 -0.13 31.30
N ILE A 613 6.33 -1.03 30.34
CA ILE A 613 5.36 -2.07 29.95
C ILE A 613 5.06 -3.01 31.13
N ASN A 614 6.08 -3.42 31.91
CA ASN A 614 5.85 -4.24 33.09
C ASN A 614 4.98 -3.53 34.14
N VAL A 615 5.16 -2.22 34.34
CA VAL A 615 4.28 -1.43 35.22
C VAL A 615 2.83 -1.48 34.73
N LEU A 616 2.58 -1.32 33.43
CA LEU A 616 1.23 -1.42 32.85
C LEU A 616 0.64 -2.83 33.07
N LEU A 617 1.42 -3.88 32.85
CA LEU A 617 0.98 -5.26 33.04
C LEU A 617 0.59 -5.54 34.50
N ILE A 618 1.40 -5.11 35.49
CA ILE A 618 1.12 -5.24 36.90
C ILE A 618 -0.14 -4.47 37.30
N HIS A 619 -0.32 -3.25 36.77
CA HIS A 619 -1.52 -2.46 36.98
C HIS A 619 -2.78 -3.19 36.50
N LEU A 620 -2.79 -3.71 35.27
CA LEU A 620 -3.92 -4.46 34.73
C LEU A 620 -4.24 -5.72 35.51
N GLU A 621 -3.23 -6.45 35.96
CA GLU A 621 -3.43 -7.63 36.81
C GLU A 621 -4.00 -7.26 38.18
N THR A 622 -3.56 -6.13 38.76
CA THR A 622 -4.07 -5.64 40.05
C THR A 622 -5.53 -5.19 39.92
N GLN A 623 -5.89 -4.50 38.82
CA GLN A 623 -7.29 -4.14 38.55
C GLN A 623 -8.17 -5.37 38.37
N ARG A 624 -7.70 -6.39 37.61
CA ARG A 624 -8.44 -7.64 37.41
C ARG A 624 -8.74 -8.36 38.75
N ARG A 625 -7.77 -8.38 39.65
CA ARG A 625 -7.95 -8.98 40.99
C ARG A 625 -8.90 -8.20 41.91
N LYS A 626 -9.08 -6.88 41.65
CA LYS A 626 -10.01 -6.06 42.45
C LYS A 626 -11.45 -6.14 41.91
N ASN A 627 -11.63 -6.44 40.65
CA ASN A 627 -12.94 -6.47 39.96
C ASN A 627 -13.49 -7.91 39.78
N GLY A 628 -12.73 -8.93 40.09
CA GLY A 628 -13.14 -10.36 40.14
C GLY A 628 -13.06 -10.90 41.52
#